data_91345f2d49ba9ae35e61e61a9814d82a
#
_entry.id   91345f2d49ba9ae35e61e61a9814d82a
#
_cell.length_a   1.000
_cell.length_b   1.000
_cell.length_c   1.000
_cell.angle_alpha   90.00
_cell.angle_beta   90.00
_cell.angle_gamma   90.00
#
_symmetry.space_group_name_H-M   'P 1'
#
loop_
_entity.id
_entity.type
_entity.pdbx_description
1 polymer ?
#
loop_
_entity_poly.entity_id
_entity_poly.type
_entity_poly.pdbx_seq_one_letter_code
_entity_poly.pdbx_strand_id
1 'polypeptide(L)'
;IIDTNLAIKDVLNEFSKSPIYSDQIINENKNITSIVIFLNENNKALDLKENKNLYLSQGKYYSIKTEIDKERNELIKKIRNIITNSNKDFTYYLGGVEMISSDVISYVKNDILTFSLIVLLIIILILFIIFRRVKWVFAILFTSISAVYLSIGLAGFINFEITAVSANFLSLMFVLSVSMNVHIMNNYLQRDIKIIENFRMMFWPCFYTFLTTIVAFVSLVISDIKPVIDFGIIMIIALLIVLISSFVILPLIISFFSKEEKNYSLNLSFLKSFYPFAYKNSKYILGLNILKFFIYLY
;
A
#
# COMPACT_ATOMS: atom_id res chain seq x y z
N ILE A 1 41.98 23.16 10.51
CA ILE A 1 42.46 24.55 10.25
C ILE A 1 43.20 24.47 8.94
N ILE A 2 42.58 24.90 7.85
CA ILE A 2 43.19 24.93 6.51
C ILE A 2 44.14 26.10 6.50
N ASP A 3 45.42 25.84 6.24
CA ASP A 3 46.44 26.86 6.05
C ASP A 3 46.04 27.71 4.84
N THR A 4 45.73 29.00 5.08
CA THR A 4 45.16 29.92 4.09
C THR A 4 46.10 30.27 2.92
N ASN A 5 47.30 29.71 2.91
CA ASN A 5 48.34 29.99 1.90
C ASN A 5 48.41 28.94 0.77
N LEU A 6 47.66 27.86 0.86
CA LEU A 6 47.59 26.90 -0.24
C LEU A 6 46.67 27.41 -1.35
N ALA A 7 47.17 27.45 -2.57
CA ALA A 7 46.35 27.81 -3.72
C ALA A 7 45.18 26.85 -3.83
N ILE A 8 43.94 27.32 -4.02
CA ILE A 8 42.72 26.51 -4.10
C ILE A 8 42.87 25.35 -5.09
N LYS A 9 43.64 25.54 -6.18
CA LYS A 9 43.94 24.49 -7.16
C LYS A 9 44.70 23.31 -6.58
N ASP A 10 45.66 23.57 -5.68
CA ASP A 10 46.49 22.50 -5.09
C ASP A 10 45.68 21.70 -4.09
N VAL A 11 44.85 22.35 -3.31
CA VAL A 11 43.90 21.70 -2.41
C VAL A 11 42.91 20.82 -3.19
N LEU A 12 42.32 21.33 -4.26
CA LEU A 12 41.41 20.54 -5.14
C LEU A 12 42.10 19.35 -5.78
N ASN A 13 43.35 19.49 -6.17
CA ASN A 13 44.13 18.38 -6.74
C ASN A 13 44.43 17.30 -5.70
N GLU A 14 44.77 17.70 -4.49
CA GLU A 14 45.03 16.79 -3.39
C GLU A 14 43.74 16.01 -2.98
N PHE A 15 42.63 16.71 -2.84
CA PHE A 15 41.35 16.08 -2.51
C PHE A 15 40.86 15.12 -3.60
N SER A 16 41.02 15.48 -4.87
CA SER A 16 40.59 14.62 -5.99
C SER A 16 41.43 13.36 -6.19
N LYS A 17 42.69 13.35 -5.71
CA LYS A 17 43.59 12.21 -5.79
C LYS A 17 43.63 11.37 -4.52
N SER A 18 43.09 11.86 -3.42
CA SER A 18 43.09 11.17 -2.15
C SER A 18 42.10 9.97 -2.20
N PRO A 19 42.50 8.77 -1.82
CA PRO A 19 41.59 7.61 -1.76
C PRO A 19 40.48 7.73 -0.71
N ILE A 20 40.60 8.71 0.21
CA ILE A 20 39.63 8.99 1.26
C ILE A 20 38.55 9.97 0.77
N TYR A 21 38.92 10.93 -0.07
CA TYR A 21 38.06 12.04 -0.47
C TYR A 21 37.56 11.94 -1.90
N SER A 22 38.29 11.21 -2.77
CA SER A 22 37.87 10.95 -4.14
C SER A 22 36.55 10.16 -4.16
N ASP A 23 35.60 10.62 -4.95
CA ASP A 23 34.24 10.05 -5.11
C ASP A 23 33.35 10.08 -3.86
N GLN A 24 33.87 10.51 -2.71
CA GLN A 24 33.06 10.72 -1.50
C GLN A 24 32.71 12.19 -1.25
N ILE A 25 33.70 13.09 -1.40
CA ILE A 25 33.52 14.53 -1.17
C ILE A 25 33.64 15.31 -2.48
N ILE A 26 34.53 14.91 -3.36
CA ILE A 26 34.74 15.54 -4.67
C ILE A 26 34.91 14.45 -5.72
N ASN A 27 34.29 14.62 -6.89
CA ASN A 27 34.49 13.69 -8.01
C ASN A 27 35.79 13.99 -8.79
N GLU A 28 36.25 13.04 -9.59
CA GLU A 28 37.45 13.17 -10.41
C GLU A 28 37.43 14.38 -11.37
N ASN A 29 36.24 14.71 -11.91
CA ASN A 29 36.05 15.83 -12.82
C ASN A 29 35.98 17.19 -12.11
N LYS A 30 36.03 17.24 -10.77
CA LYS A 30 35.99 18.44 -9.92
C LYS A 30 34.79 19.35 -10.14
N ASN A 31 33.66 18.78 -10.63
CA ASN A 31 32.41 19.52 -10.89
C ASN A 31 31.30 19.17 -9.92
N ILE A 32 31.49 18.17 -9.06
CA ILE A 32 30.55 17.77 -8.01
C ILE A 32 31.30 17.72 -6.68
N THR A 33 30.71 18.32 -5.66
CA THR A 33 31.20 18.23 -4.27
C THR A 33 30.06 17.96 -3.33
N SER A 34 30.35 17.40 -2.15
CA SER A 34 29.37 17.12 -1.11
C SER A 34 29.68 17.89 0.17
N ILE A 35 28.62 18.35 0.82
CA ILE A 35 28.67 18.91 2.18
C ILE A 35 28.00 17.90 3.10
N VAL A 36 28.76 17.31 4.00
CA VAL A 36 28.24 16.35 4.98
C VAL A 36 27.84 17.09 6.24
N ILE A 37 26.56 16.99 6.59
CA ILE A 37 26.00 17.60 7.81
C ILE A 37 25.66 16.48 8.78
N PHE A 38 26.34 16.47 9.93
CA PHE A 38 26.03 15.55 11.02
C PHE A 38 24.92 16.17 11.88
N LEU A 39 23.81 15.45 12.00
CA LEU A 39 22.73 15.85 12.88
C LEU A 39 23.00 15.32 14.29
N ASN A 40 22.71 16.15 15.29
CA ASN A 40 22.78 15.70 16.67
C ASN A 40 21.73 14.61 16.92
N GLU A 41 22.10 13.62 17.71
CA GLU A 41 21.15 12.59 18.14
C GLU A 41 19.97 13.21 18.88
N ASN A 42 18.78 12.79 18.51
CA ASN A 42 17.58 13.23 19.20
C ASN A 42 17.39 12.39 20.49
N ASN A 43 17.65 13.01 21.65
CA ASN A 43 17.54 12.36 22.95
C ASN A 43 16.16 11.73 23.18
N LYS A 44 15.08 12.35 22.66
CA LYS A 44 13.73 11.76 22.73
C LYS A 44 13.62 10.45 21.90
N ALA A 45 14.32 10.40 20.76
CA ALA A 45 14.32 9.20 19.91
C ALA A 45 15.11 8.05 20.56
N LEU A 46 16.22 8.36 21.22
CA LEU A 46 17.01 7.39 21.98
C LEU A 46 16.18 6.84 23.16
N ASP A 47 15.61 7.72 23.96
CA ASP A 47 14.76 7.33 25.11
C ASP A 47 13.54 6.51 24.66
N LEU A 48 12.89 6.89 23.55
CA LEU A 48 11.78 6.11 22.98
C LEU A 48 12.21 4.71 22.54
N LYS A 49 13.42 4.56 22.03
CA LYS A 49 13.97 3.27 21.58
C LYS A 49 14.32 2.38 22.78
N GLU A 50 14.95 2.92 23.78
CA GLU A 50 15.36 2.20 24.99
C GLU A 50 14.15 1.77 25.85
N ASN A 51 13.16 2.66 25.98
CA ASN A 51 12.01 2.46 26.85
C ASN A 51 10.71 2.13 26.05
N LYS A 52 10.84 1.51 24.86
CA LYS A 52 9.72 1.21 23.95
C LYS A 52 8.54 0.51 24.66
N ASN A 53 8.82 -0.55 25.42
CA ASN A 53 7.79 -1.33 26.09
C ASN A 53 7.06 -0.53 27.18
N LEU A 54 7.77 0.35 27.88
CA LEU A 54 7.20 1.24 28.91
C LEU A 54 6.25 2.25 28.26
N TYR A 55 6.65 2.88 27.17
CA TYR A 55 5.81 3.87 26.45
C TYR A 55 4.62 3.22 25.77
N LEU A 56 4.73 1.99 25.28
CA LEU A 56 3.61 1.21 24.72
C LEU A 56 2.57 0.91 25.81
N SER A 57 2.99 0.46 26.99
CA SER A 57 2.08 0.17 28.11
C SER A 57 1.36 1.43 28.62
N GLN A 58 1.99 2.60 28.50
CA GLN A 58 1.41 3.89 28.87
C GLN A 58 0.56 4.53 27.77
N GLY A 59 0.48 3.92 26.58
CA GLY A 59 -0.21 4.49 25.41
C GLY A 59 0.44 5.76 24.84
N LYS A 60 1.66 6.10 25.25
CA LYS A 60 2.36 7.33 24.85
C LYS A 60 3.32 7.15 23.67
N TYR A 61 3.64 5.91 23.32
CA TYR A 61 4.63 5.60 22.28
C TYR A 61 4.36 6.32 20.96
N TYR A 62 3.12 6.21 20.46
CA TYR A 62 2.76 6.78 19.16
C TYR A 62 2.71 8.31 19.15
N SER A 63 2.33 8.94 20.26
CA SER A 63 2.32 10.41 20.36
C SER A 63 3.74 10.98 20.33
N ILE A 64 4.66 10.38 21.07
CA ILE A 64 6.08 10.79 21.10
C ILE A 64 6.74 10.51 19.76
N LYS A 65 6.49 9.33 19.15
CA LYS A 65 7.00 9.00 17.81
C LYS A 65 6.54 10.02 16.76
N THR A 66 5.27 10.40 16.79
CA THR A 66 4.71 11.40 15.85
C THR A 66 5.35 12.78 16.07
N GLU A 67 5.66 13.17 17.31
CA GLU A 67 6.35 14.41 17.61
C GLU A 67 7.77 14.40 17.03
N ILE A 68 8.53 13.32 17.24
CA ILE A 68 9.87 13.15 16.67
C ILE A 68 9.86 13.21 15.14
N ASP A 69 8.92 12.52 14.50
CA ASP A 69 8.78 12.53 13.04
C ASP A 69 8.41 13.93 12.52
N LYS A 70 7.61 14.69 13.26
CA LYS A 70 7.26 16.06 12.93
C LYS A 70 8.48 16.99 13.04
N GLU A 71 9.23 16.90 14.14
CA GLU A 71 10.46 17.69 14.31
C GLU A 71 11.47 17.40 13.18
N ARG A 72 11.64 16.12 12.79
CA ARG A 72 12.50 15.72 11.67
C ARG A 72 12.03 16.32 10.35
N ASN A 73 10.74 16.21 10.06
CA ASN A 73 10.17 16.75 8.83
C ASN A 73 10.30 18.28 8.73
N GLU A 74 10.16 18.98 9.84
CA GLU A 74 10.37 20.45 9.88
C GLU A 74 11.83 20.80 9.63
N LEU A 75 12.77 20.05 10.19
CA LEU A 75 14.19 20.24 9.96
C LEU A 75 14.55 20.03 8.49
N ILE A 76 14.11 18.95 7.87
CA ILE A 76 14.34 18.68 6.44
C ILE A 76 13.72 19.77 5.55
N LYS A 77 12.51 20.26 5.89
CA LYS A 77 11.89 21.39 5.18
C LYS A 77 12.71 22.66 5.29
N LYS A 78 13.27 22.98 6.48
CA LYS A 78 14.15 24.13 6.65
C LYS A 78 15.40 24.02 5.78
N ILE A 79 16.05 22.85 5.76
CA ILE A 79 17.22 22.60 4.90
C ILE A 79 16.86 22.80 3.42
N ARG A 80 15.74 22.25 2.97
CA ARG A 80 15.27 22.43 1.58
C ARG A 80 15.02 23.90 1.24
N ASN A 81 14.41 24.65 2.14
CA ASN A 81 14.19 26.09 1.93
C ASN A 81 15.51 26.86 1.81
N ILE A 82 16.52 26.52 2.62
CA ILE A 82 17.85 27.12 2.51
C ILE A 82 18.44 26.81 1.14
N ILE A 83 18.39 25.54 0.72
CA ILE A 83 18.91 25.10 -0.59
C ILE A 83 18.19 25.82 -1.74
N THR A 84 16.85 25.92 -1.69
CA THR A 84 16.06 26.57 -2.75
C THR A 84 16.35 28.07 -2.85
N ASN A 85 16.69 28.72 -1.73
CA ASN A 85 17.02 30.13 -1.67
C ASN A 85 18.52 30.41 -1.87
N SER A 86 19.35 29.38 -2.05
CA SER A 86 20.77 29.49 -2.29
C SER A 86 21.09 29.93 -3.73
N ASN A 87 22.36 30.19 -4.01
CA ASN A 87 22.82 30.66 -5.33
C ASN A 87 22.39 29.70 -6.44
N LYS A 88 21.78 30.24 -7.50
CA LYS A 88 21.27 29.48 -8.65
C LYS A 88 22.35 29.02 -9.63
N ASP A 89 23.59 29.44 -9.43
CA ASP A 89 24.73 29.02 -10.28
C ASP A 89 25.10 27.54 -10.04
N PHE A 90 24.59 26.93 -8.96
CA PHE A 90 24.83 25.53 -8.61
C PHE A 90 23.54 24.75 -8.56
N THR A 91 23.61 23.49 -8.96
CA THR A 91 22.53 22.51 -8.78
C THR A 91 22.76 21.75 -7.48
N TYR A 92 21.82 21.88 -6.55
CA TYR A 92 21.90 21.23 -5.24
C TYR A 92 21.03 19.99 -5.17
N TYR A 93 21.58 18.92 -4.61
CA TYR A 93 20.85 17.71 -4.29
C TYR A 93 20.94 17.42 -2.80
N LEU A 94 19.80 17.26 -2.16
CA LEU A 94 19.74 16.85 -0.74
C LEU A 94 19.65 15.33 -0.71
N GLY A 95 20.55 14.68 0.04
CA GLY A 95 20.59 13.24 0.27
C GLY A 95 20.80 12.90 1.74
N GLY A 96 20.69 11.64 2.09
CA GLY A 96 20.94 11.14 3.44
C GLY A 96 19.77 10.38 4.03
N VAL A 97 20.05 9.54 5.02
CA VAL A 97 19.07 8.62 5.64
C VAL A 97 17.88 9.38 6.24
N GLU A 98 18.12 10.49 6.90
CA GLU A 98 17.06 11.29 7.53
C GLU A 98 16.12 11.92 6.49
N MET A 99 16.68 12.42 5.39
CA MET A 99 15.88 12.97 4.29
C MET A 99 15.05 11.87 3.62
N ILE A 100 15.66 10.73 3.30
CA ILE A 100 14.97 9.59 2.69
C ILE A 100 13.83 9.11 3.59
N SER A 101 14.10 8.97 4.90
CA SER A 101 13.09 8.58 5.88
C SER A 101 11.91 9.56 5.92
N SER A 102 12.19 10.88 5.94
CA SER A 102 11.16 11.93 5.92
C SER A 102 10.33 11.89 4.64
N ASP A 103 10.98 11.75 3.48
CA ASP A 103 10.30 11.71 2.19
C ASP A 103 9.46 10.46 2.04
N VAL A 104 9.98 9.28 2.40
CA VAL A 104 9.24 8.01 2.36
C VAL A 104 7.97 8.11 3.21
N ILE A 105 8.07 8.62 4.44
CA ILE A 105 6.89 8.80 5.32
C ILE A 105 5.87 9.75 4.68
N SER A 106 6.34 10.86 4.10
CA SER A 106 5.46 11.84 3.45
C SER A 106 4.78 11.28 2.21
N TYR A 107 5.53 10.59 1.34
CA TYR A 107 4.99 9.97 0.13
C TYR A 107 4.00 8.86 0.48
N VAL A 108 4.36 7.95 1.39
CA VAL A 108 3.47 6.89 1.85
C VAL A 108 2.15 7.45 2.37
N LYS A 109 2.19 8.51 3.18
CA LYS A 109 0.97 9.15 3.70
C LYS A 109 0.10 9.74 2.58
N ASN A 110 0.70 10.39 1.62
CA ASN A 110 0.00 10.95 0.46
C ASN A 110 -0.56 9.87 -0.45
N ASP A 111 0.22 8.81 -0.70
CA ASP A 111 -0.18 7.68 -1.54
C ASP A 111 -1.36 6.92 -0.94
N ILE A 112 -1.36 6.66 0.38
CA ILE A 112 -2.50 6.02 1.05
C ILE A 112 -3.79 6.80 0.78
N LEU A 113 -3.77 8.12 0.93
CA LEU A 113 -4.96 8.94 0.75
C LEU A 113 -5.37 9.02 -0.72
N THR A 114 -4.44 9.36 -1.61
CA THR A 114 -4.73 9.58 -3.02
C THR A 114 -5.08 8.27 -3.72
N PHE A 115 -4.29 7.23 -3.52
CA PHE A 115 -4.50 5.93 -4.16
C PHE A 115 -5.78 5.27 -3.67
N SER A 116 -6.04 5.29 -2.34
CA SER A 116 -7.26 4.71 -1.78
C SER A 116 -8.52 5.42 -2.27
N LEU A 117 -8.46 6.75 -2.43
CA LEU A 117 -9.60 7.51 -2.97
C LEU A 117 -9.86 7.16 -4.44
N ILE A 118 -8.82 7.09 -5.27
CA ILE A 118 -8.94 6.72 -6.68
C ILE A 118 -9.51 5.31 -6.82
N VAL A 119 -8.97 4.34 -6.07
CA VAL A 119 -9.47 2.96 -6.06
C VAL A 119 -10.93 2.90 -5.63
N LEU A 120 -11.30 3.63 -4.58
CA LEU A 120 -12.69 3.71 -4.10
C LEU A 120 -13.63 4.23 -5.20
N LEU A 121 -13.27 5.31 -5.87
CA LEU A 121 -14.08 5.90 -6.94
C LEU A 121 -14.25 4.94 -8.13
N ILE A 122 -13.16 4.29 -8.56
CA ILE A 122 -13.21 3.30 -9.63
C ILE A 122 -14.10 2.12 -9.24
N ILE A 123 -14.00 1.62 -8.01
CA ILE A 123 -14.82 0.52 -7.51
C ILE A 123 -16.30 0.92 -7.46
N ILE A 124 -16.63 2.11 -6.95
CA ILE A 124 -18.00 2.62 -6.94
C ILE A 124 -18.57 2.65 -8.36
N LEU A 125 -17.81 3.16 -9.32
CA LEU A 125 -18.21 3.24 -10.72
C LEU A 125 -18.47 1.84 -11.29
N ILE A 126 -17.56 0.89 -11.08
CA ILE A 126 -17.70 -0.49 -11.54
C ILE A 126 -18.93 -1.16 -10.90
N LEU A 127 -19.11 -1.02 -9.59
CA LEU A 127 -20.26 -1.58 -8.88
C LEU A 127 -21.58 -0.98 -9.41
N PHE A 128 -21.59 0.31 -9.72
CA PHE A 128 -22.76 0.97 -10.28
C PHE A 128 -23.12 0.45 -11.68
N ILE A 129 -22.11 0.21 -12.52
CA ILE A 129 -22.29 -0.40 -13.86
C ILE A 129 -22.83 -1.82 -13.72
N ILE A 130 -22.29 -2.61 -12.77
CA ILE A 130 -22.67 -4.01 -12.58
C ILE A 130 -24.08 -4.10 -11.99
N PHE A 131 -24.33 -3.47 -10.84
CA PHE A 131 -25.57 -3.70 -10.07
C PHE A 131 -26.69 -2.73 -10.41
N ARG A 132 -26.41 -1.58 -11.02
CA ARG A 132 -27.37 -0.53 -11.45
C ARG A 132 -28.37 -0.10 -10.37
N ARG A 133 -28.18 -0.47 -9.11
CA ARG A 133 -29.05 -0.18 -7.96
C ARG A 133 -28.21 0.22 -6.76
N VAL A 134 -28.47 1.41 -6.26
CA VAL A 134 -27.74 2.00 -5.13
C VAL A 134 -27.77 1.11 -3.88
N LYS A 135 -28.87 0.43 -3.62
CA LYS A 135 -29.05 -0.44 -2.43
C LYS A 135 -28.00 -1.54 -2.36
N TRP A 136 -27.73 -2.23 -3.48
CA TRP A 136 -26.76 -3.33 -3.55
C TRP A 136 -25.32 -2.83 -3.51
N VAL A 137 -25.05 -1.72 -4.20
CA VAL A 137 -23.75 -1.05 -4.14
C VAL A 137 -23.44 -0.62 -2.70
N PHE A 138 -24.42 -0.02 -2.02
CA PHE A 138 -24.28 0.37 -0.62
C PHE A 138 -23.99 -0.84 0.29
N ALA A 139 -24.71 -1.95 0.13
CA ALA A 139 -24.50 -3.15 0.94
C ALA A 139 -23.07 -3.69 0.81
N ILE A 140 -22.55 -3.77 -0.42
CA ILE A 140 -21.20 -4.23 -0.68
C ILE A 140 -20.16 -3.27 -0.11
N LEU A 141 -20.30 -1.97 -0.36
CA LEU A 141 -19.36 -0.94 0.11
C LEU A 141 -19.35 -0.87 1.63
N PHE A 142 -20.51 -0.85 2.26
CA PHE A 142 -20.61 -0.77 3.72
C PHE A 142 -19.93 -1.98 4.38
N THR A 143 -20.19 -3.19 3.90
CA THR A 143 -19.54 -4.41 4.41
C THR A 143 -18.03 -4.35 4.22
N SER A 144 -17.55 -3.91 3.04
CA SER A 144 -16.12 -3.83 2.74
C SER A 144 -15.41 -2.76 3.56
N ILE A 145 -16.01 -1.58 3.72
CA ILE A 145 -15.48 -0.51 4.58
C ILE A 145 -15.45 -0.97 6.05
N SER A 146 -16.51 -1.66 6.53
CA SER A 146 -16.54 -2.21 7.88
C SER A 146 -15.40 -3.23 8.10
N ALA A 147 -15.13 -4.10 7.13
CA ALA A 147 -14.04 -5.06 7.19
C ALA A 147 -12.67 -4.36 7.29
N VAL A 148 -12.45 -3.31 6.48
CA VAL A 148 -11.22 -2.50 6.54
C VAL A 148 -11.09 -1.84 7.91
N TYR A 149 -12.17 -1.24 8.41
CA TYR A 149 -12.15 -0.56 9.70
C TYR A 149 -11.84 -1.50 10.87
N LEU A 150 -12.45 -2.69 10.88
CA LEU A 150 -12.17 -3.74 11.86
C LEU A 150 -10.71 -4.21 11.79
N SER A 151 -10.14 -4.32 10.58
CA SER A 151 -8.73 -4.73 10.41
C SER A 151 -7.75 -3.67 10.89
N ILE A 152 -8.03 -2.39 10.64
CA ILE A 152 -7.22 -1.29 11.19
C ILE A 152 -7.31 -1.29 12.72
N GLY A 153 -8.53 -1.45 13.26
CA GLY A 153 -8.75 -1.52 14.71
C GLY A 153 -7.96 -2.67 15.36
N LEU A 154 -7.98 -3.86 14.74
CA LEU A 154 -7.21 -4.99 15.23
C LEU A 154 -5.70 -4.78 15.08
N ALA A 155 -5.23 -4.24 13.97
CA ALA A 155 -3.82 -3.88 13.77
C ALA A 155 -3.34 -2.89 14.84
N GLY A 156 -4.14 -1.89 15.15
CA GLY A 156 -3.87 -0.94 16.24
C GLY A 156 -3.85 -1.61 17.62
N PHE A 157 -4.79 -2.53 17.88
CA PHE A 157 -4.83 -3.28 19.15
C PHE A 157 -3.59 -4.16 19.37
N ILE A 158 -3.07 -4.75 18.30
CA ILE A 158 -1.83 -5.58 18.34
C ILE A 158 -0.56 -4.68 18.33
N ASN A 159 -0.70 -3.35 18.27
CA ASN A 159 0.42 -2.42 18.11
C ASN A 159 1.25 -2.69 16.85
N PHE A 160 0.60 -3.05 15.76
CA PHE A 160 1.26 -3.35 14.49
C PHE A 160 1.81 -2.09 13.83
N GLU A 161 3.11 -2.07 13.52
CA GLU A 161 3.75 -0.91 12.89
C GLU A 161 3.52 -0.94 11.38
N ILE A 162 2.88 0.11 10.85
CA ILE A 162 2.71 0.27 9.40
C ILE A 162 4.03 0.74 8.80
N THR A 163 4.62 -0.08 7.94
CA THR A 163 5.82 0.23 7.17
C THR A 163 5.46 0.80 5.79
N ALA A 164 6.44 1.32 5.05
CA ALA A 164 6.24 1.76 3.66
C ALA A 164 5.68 0.64 2.76
N VAL A 165 6.11 -0.60 2.97
CA VAL A 165 5.63 -1.77 2.22
C VAL A 165 4.20 -2.12 2.61
N SER A 166 3.90 -2.12 3.91
CA SER A 166 2.57 -2.45 4.40
C SER A 166 1.54 -1.33 4.23
N ALA A 167 1.95 -0.13 3.84
CA ALA A 167 1.04 1.01 3.67
C ALA A 167 -0.09 0.74 2.67
N ASN A 168 0.18 -0.04 1.62
CA ASN A 168 -0.80 -0.40 0.60
C ASN A 168 -1.81 -1.48 1.02
N PHE A 169 -1.68 -2.06 2.24
CA PHE A 169 -2.58 -3.14 2.68
C PHE A 169 -4.04 -2.72 2.71
N LEU A 170 -4.34 -1.45 3.02
CA LEU A 170 -5.70 -0.93 3.09
C LEU A 170 -6.43 -1.02 1.75
N SER A 171 -5.79 -0.54 0.69
CA SER A 171 -6.36 -0.56 -0.65
C SER A 171 -6.51 -1.99 -1.17
N LEU A 172 -5.50 -2.83 -0.97
CA LEU A 172 -5.52 -4.23 -1.40
C LEU A 172 -6.61 -5.02 -0.67
N MET A 173 -6.70 -4.85 0.65
CA MET A 173 -7.74 -5.49 1.46
C MET A 173 -9.14 -5.05 1.06
N PHE A 174 -9.33 -3.74 0.79
CA PHE A 174 -10.61 -3.22 0.34
C PHE A 174 -11.04 -3.86 -0.98
N VAL A 175 -10.14 -3.95 -1.97
CA VAL A 175 -10.41 -4.62 -3.27
C VAL A 175 -10.78 -6.08 -3.07
N LEU A 176 -10.03 -6.83 -2.23
CA LEU A 176 -10.31 -8.24 -1.95
C LEU A 176 -11.66 -8.42 -1.25
N SER A 177 -12.00 -7.54 -0.31
CA SER A 177 -13.30 -7.56 0.37
C SER A 177 -14.45 -7.28 -0.59
N VAL A 178 -14.32 -6.24 -1.43
CA VAL A 178 -15.34 -5.94 -2.47
C VAL A 178 -15.51 -7.12 -3.41
N SER A 179 -14.42 -7.73 -3.88
CA SER A 179 -14.45 -8.88 -4.78
C SER A 179 -15.24 -10.04 -4.18
N MET A 180 -14.98 -10.40 -2.92
CA MET A 180 -15.71 -11.45 -2.20
C MET A 180 -17.20 -11.11 -2.08
N ASN A 181 -17.52 -9.89 -1.64
CA ASN A 181 -18.90 -9.44 -1.47
C ASN A 181 -19.67 -9.37 -2.80
N VAL A 182 -19.02 -8.99 -3.90
CA VAL A 182 -19.59 -9.01 -5.26
C VAL A 182 -19.96 -10.43 -5.67
N HIS A 183 -19.08 -11.41 -5.43
CA HIS A 183 -19.38 -12.82 -5.75
C HIS A 183 -20.61 -13.33 -5.00
N ILE A 184 -20.70 -13.08 -3.70
CA ILE A 184 -21.84 -13.49 -2.87
C ILE A 184 -23.13 -12.80 -3.34
N MET A 185 -23.06 -11.47 -3.56
CA MET A 185 -24.19 -10.67 -3.99
C MET A 185 -24.69 -11.05 -5.37
N ASN A 186 -23.79 -11.27 -6.32
CA ASN A 186 -24.14 -11.68 -7.67
C ASN A 186 -24.89 -13.03 -7.69
N ASN A 187 -24.42 -14.02 -6.92
CA ASN A 187 -25.11 -15.29 -6.79
C ASN A 187 -26.50 -15.13 -6.16
N TYR A 188 -26.62 -14.27 -5.14
CA TYR A 188 -27.90 -13.96 -4.49
C TYR A 188 -28.91 -13.33 -5.45
N LEU A 189 -28.48 -12.42 -6.30
CA LEU A 189 -29.36 -11.71 -7.22
C LEU A 189 -29.73 -12.53 -8.46
N GLN A 190 -28.88 -13.44 -8.90
CA GLN A 190 -29.15 -14.30 -10.06
C GLN A 190 -30.05 -15.48 -9.74
N ARG A 191 -30.07 -15.93 -8.49
CA ARG A 191 -30.84 -17.09 -8.06
C ARG A 191 -31.98 -16.65 -7.17
N ASP A 192 -33.16 -17.21 -7.38
CA ASP A 192 -34.32 -16.97 -6.50
C ASP A 192 -34.29 -17.86 -5.26
N ILE A 193 -33.24 -17.73 -4.46
CA ILE A 193 -33.02 -18.50 -3.24
C ILE A 193 -33.09 -17.60 -2.00
N LYS A 194 -33.32 -18.20 -0.83
CA LYS A 194 -33.29 -17.50 0.44
C LYS A 194 -31.87 -17.01 0.77
N ILE A 195 -31.76 -15.93 1.54
CA ILE A 195 -30.47 -15.35 1.97
C ILE A 195 -29.56 -16.44 2.58
N ILE A 196 -30.07 -17.17 3.57
CA ILE A 196 -29.30 -18.20 4.30
C ILE A 196 -28.78 -19.29 3.34
N GLU A 197 -29.61 -19.72 2.40
CA GLU A 197 -29.23 -20.74 1.42
C GLU A 197 -28.12 -20.23 0.47
N ASN A 198 -28.22 -18.97 0.03
CA ASN A 198 -27.18 -18.34 -0.76
C ASN A 198 -25.82 -18.34 -0.04
N PHE A 199 -25.81 -17.92 1.23
CA PHE A 199 -24.57 -17.85 2.01
C PHE A 199 -23.99 -19.23 2.27
N ARG A 200 -24.84 -20.24 2.52
CA ARG A 200 -24.40 -21.63 2.67
C ARG A 200 -23.76 -22.17 1.39
N MET A 201 -24.33 -21.86 0.22
CA MET A 201 -23.79 -22.30 -1.07
C MET A 201 -22.48 -21.58 -1.41
N MET A 202 -22.38 -20.30 -1.08
CA MET A 202 -21.20 -19.50 -1.41
C MET A 202 -20.06 -19.67 -0.41
N PHE A 203 -20.30 -20.35 0.73
CA PHE A 203 -19.25 -20.53 1.74
C PHE A 203 -18.02 -21.25 1.18
N TRP A 204 -18.20 -22.43 0.60
CA TRP A 204 -17.09 -23.22 0.09
C TRP A 204 -16.28 -22.53 -1.03
N PRO A 205 -16.91 -21.99 -2.09
CA PRO A 205 -16.18 -21.24 -3.10
C PRO A 205 -15.37 -20.06 -2.52
N CYS A 206 -15.98 -19.27 -1.63
CA CYS A 206 -15.31 -18.15 -1.00
C CYS A 206 -14.19 -18.61 -0.04
N PHE A 207 -14.39 -19.71 0.68
CA PHE A 207 -13.38 -20.28 1.56
C PHE A 207 -12.16 -20.79 0.78
N TYR A 208 -12.36 -21.45 -0.36
CA TYR A 208 -11.22 -21.89 -1.19
C TYR A 208 -10.44 -20.72 -1.78
N THR A 209 -11.11 -19.67 -2.26
CA THR A 209 -10.41 -18.45 -2.74
C THR A 209 -9.67 -17.75 -1.62
N PHE A 210 -10.25 -17.67 -0.44
CA PHE A 210 -9.62 -17.19 0.77
C PHE A 210 -8.38 -18.02 1.12
N LEU A 211 -8.46 -19.34 1.13
CA LEU A 211 -7.36 -20.24 1.46
C LEU A 211 -6.19 -20.08 0.48
N THR A 212 -6.47 -20.03 -0.82
CA THR A 212 -5.42 -19.83 -1.84
C THR A 212 -4.73 -18.46 -1.69
N THR A 213 -5.48 -17.44 -1.33
CA THR A 213 -4.92 -16.10 -1.08
C THR A 213 -4.08 -16.08 0.20
N ILE A 214 -4.49 -16.77 1.26
CA ILE A 214 -3.67 -16.92 2.47
C ILE A 214 -2.35 -17.60 2.14
N VAL A 215 -2.34 -18.69 1.38
CA VAL A 215 -1.11 -19.39 0.99
C VAL A 215 -0.14 -18.43 0.28
N ALA A 216 -0.66 -17.55 -0.59
CA ALA A 216 0.15 -16.52 -1.24
C ALA A 216 0.79 -15.56 -0.22
N PHE A 217 0.05 -15.09 0.79
CA PHE A 217 0.60 -14.20 1.82
C PHE A 217 1.49 -14.92 2.83
N VAL A 218 1.25 -16.20 3.13
CA VAL A 218 2.16 -17.02 3.95
C VAL A 218 3.53 -17.14 3.30
N SER A 219 3.63 -17.20 1.97
CA SER A 219 4.92 -17.21 1.28
C SER A 219 5.77 -15.97 1.56
N LEU A 220 5.13 -14.80 1.80
CA LEU A 220 5.83 -13.57 2.17
C LEU A 220 6.41 -13.63 3.59
N VAL A 221 5.79 -14.41 4.48
CA VAL A 221 6.27 -14.56 5.87
C VAL A 221 7.59 -15.34 5.94
N ILE A 222 7.91 -16.11 4.90
CA ILE A 222 9.16 -16.87 4.78
C ILE A 222 10.34 -16.00 4.31
N SER A 223 10.05 -14.75 3.89
CA SER A 223 11.08 -13.80 3.42
C SER A 223 12.03 -13.39 4.56
N ASP A 224 13.28 -13.02 4.20
CA ASP A 224 14.25 -12.47 5.15
C ASP A 224 14.06 -10.95 5.40
N ILE A 225 13.13 -10.31 4.70
CA ILE A 225 12.89 -8.86 4.75
C ILE A 225 11.76 -8.56 5.72
N LYS A 226 12.06 -8.01 6.89
CA LYS A 226 11.08 -7.73 7.95
C LYS A 226 9.83 -6.97 7.49
N PRO A 227 9.89 -5.87 6.72
CA PRO A 227 8.69 -5.19 6.20
C PRO A 227 7.79 -6.07 5.34
N VAL A 228 8.35 -7.06 4.62
CA VAL A 228 7.61 -8.02 3.79
C VAL A 228 6.92 -9.06 4.67
N ILE A 229 7.61 -9.56 5.69
CA ILE A 229 7.04 -10.47 6.70
C ILE A 229 5.85 -9.80 7.39
N ASP A 230 6.04 -8.58 7.88
CA ASP A 230 5.01 -7.80 8.56
C ASP A 230 3.80 -7.58 7.65
N PHE A 231 4.03 -7.27 6.37
CA PHE A 231 2.95 -7.15 5.38
C PHE A 231 2.19 -8.48 5.18
N GLY A 232 2.90 -9.60 5.08
CA GLY A 232 2.28 -10.93 4.97
C GLY A 232 1.37 -11.25 6.16
N ILE A 233 1.85 -11.01 7.38
CA ILE A 233 1.11 -11.27 8.62
C ILE A 233 -0.16 -10.41 8.69
N ILE A 234 -0.05 -9.10 8.46
CA ILE A 234 -1.21 -8.20 8.54
C ILE A 234 -2.27 -8.57 7.48
N MET A 235 -1.84 -8.98 6.28
CA MET A 235 -2.75 -9.40 5.23
C MET A 235 -3.48 -10.71 5.56
N ILE A 236 -2.83 -11.68 6.18
CA ILE A 236 -3.49 -12.92 6.65
C ILE A 236 -4.58 -12.60 7.67
N ILE A 237 -4.26 -11.76 8.66
CA ILE A 237 -5.23 -11.33 9.69
C ILE A 237 -6.39 -10.57 9.04
N ALA A 238 -6.09 -9.65 8.14
CA ALA A 238 -7.09 -8.85 7.44
C ALA A 238 -8.04 -9.71 6.58
N LEU A 239 -7.50 -10.73 5.90
CA LEU A 239 -8.31 -11.67 5.11
C LEU A 239 -9.28 -12.47 5.98
N LEU A 240 -8.88 -12.90 7.19
CA LEU A 240 -9.78 -13.56 8.15
C LEU A 240 -10.94 -12.63 8.52
N ILE A 241 -10.66 -11.36 8.77
CA ILE A 241 -11.69 -10.36 9.08
C ILE A 241 -12.62 -10.15 7.88
N VAL A 242 -12.07 -10.09 6.66
CA VAL A 242 -12.86 -9.97 5.42
C VAL A 242 -13.83 -11.15 5.31
N LEU A 243 -13.35 -12.38 5.50
CA LEU A 243 -14.18 -13.58 5.43
C LEU A 243 -15.33 -13.50 6.44
N ILE A 244 -15.01 -13.22 7.71
CA ILE A 244 -16.02 -13.12 8.79
C ILE A 244 -17.00 -12.00 8.48
N SER A 245 -16.54 -10.80 8.13
CA SER A 245 -17.38 -9.64 7.82
C SER A 245 -18.32 -9.92 6.64
N SER A 246 -17.83 -10.59 5.59
CA SER A 246 -18.64 -10.92 4.42
C SER A 246 -19.75 -11.92 4.73
N PHE A 247 -19.54 -12.85 5.67
CA PHE A 247 -20.55 -13.84 6.04
C PHE A 247 -21.43 -13.43 7.22
N VAL A 248 -21.06 -12.38 7.98
CA VAL A 248 -21.84 -11.87 9.10
C VAL A 248 -22.54 -10.56 8.75
N ILE A 249 -21.80 -9.56 8.26
CA ILE A 249 -22.34 -8.21 8.04
C ILE A 249 -23.18 -8.13 6.77
N LEU A 250 -22.71 -8.73 5.67
CA LEU A 250 -23.43 -8.66 4.39
C LEU A 250 -24.84 -9.25 4.46
N PRO A 251 -25.09 -10.45 5.01
CA PRO A 251 -26.47 -10.96 5.12
C PRO A 251 -27.37 -10.11 6.00
N LEU A 252 -26.81 -9.52 7.07
CA LEU A 252 -27.57 -8.61 7.93
C LEU A 252 -28.04 -7.38 7.14
N ILE A 253 -27.17 -6.75 6.37
CA ILE A 253 -27.53 -5.58 5.55
C ILE A 253 -28.56 -5.96 4.48
N ILE A 254 -28.37 -7.09 3.80
CA ILE A 254 -29.33 -7.56 2.79
C ILE A 254 -30.71 -7.79 3.41
N SER A 255 -30.79 -8.29 4.65
CA SER A 255 -32.06 -8.53 5.32
C SER A 255 -32.86 -7.26 5.62
N PHE A 256 -32.22 -6.11 5.75
CA PHE A 256 -32.88 -4.81 5.91
C PHE A 256 -33.51 -4.30 4.61
N PHE A 257 -33.01 -4.73 3.46
CA PHE A 257 -33.60 -4.36 2.18
C PHE A 257 -34.74 -5.31 1.84
N SER A 258 -35.99 -4.80 1.83
CA SER A 258 -37.15 -5.60 1.48
C SER A 258 -36.99 -6.31 0.13
N LYS A 259 -37.64 -7.48 0.04
CA LYS A 259 -37.53 -8.48 -1.02
C LYS A 259 -37.95 -8.03 -2.45
N GLU A 260 -38.32 -6.77 -2.61
CA GLU A 260 -38.83 -6.25 -3.87
C GLU A 260 -37.75 -6.20 -4.93
N GLU A 261 -37.99 -6.93 -6.01
CA GLU A 261 -37.31 -6.92 -7.30
C GLU A 261 -35.97 -7.65 -7.39
N LYS A 262 -36.02 -8.98 -7.34
CA LYS A 262 -34.92 -9.85 -7.76
C LYS A 262 -34.70 -9.94 -9.28
N ASN A 263 -35.50 -9.25 -10.10
CA ASN A 263 -35.36 -9.29 -11.55
C ASN A 263 -34.11 -8.49 -12.01
N TYR A 264 -32.96 -9.11 -11.75
CA TYR A 264 -31.67 -8.60 -12.19
C TYR A 264 -31.08 -9.54 -13.27
N SER A 265 -31.15 -9.12 -14.52
CA SER A 265 -30.37 -9.72 -15.58
C SER A 265 -29.12 -8.86 -15.82
N LEU A 266 -27.95 -9.42 -15.57
CA LEU A 266 -26.68 -8.86 -16.06
C LEU A 266 -26.74 -8.88 -17.60
N ASN A 267 -27.24 -7.81 -18.19
CA ASN A 267 -27.23 -7.68 -19.64
C ASN A 267 -25.83 -7.20 -20.09
N LEU A 268 -24.87 -8.11 -20.03
CA LEU A 268 -23.53 -7.92 -20.54
C LEU A 268 -23.52 -8.14 -22.05
N SER A 269 -24.33 -7.35 -22.79
CA SER A 269 -24.39 -7.35 -24.25
C SER A 269 -23.00 -7.24 -24.88
N PHE A 270 -22.10 -6.52 -24.22
CA PHE A 270 -20.71 -6.39 -24.63
C PHE A 270 -19.96 -7.73 -24.60
N LEU A 271 -20.13 -8.54 -23.56
CA LEU A 271 -19.49 -9.87 -23.48
C LEU A 271 -20.09 -10.86 -24.49
N LYS A 272 -21.38 -10.74 -24.81
CA LYS A 272 -22.00 -11.56 -25.86
C LYS A 272 -21.39 -11.25 -27.23
N SER A 273 -20.95 -10.02 -27.46
CA SER A 273 -20.25 -9.65 -28.72
C SER A 273 -18.77 -10.09 -28.71
N PHE A 274 -18.15 -10.16 -27.52
CA PHE A 274 -16.74 -10.54 -27.39
C PHE A 274 -16.51 -12.07 -27.49
N TYR A 275 -17.50 -12.87 -27.06
CA TYR A 275 -17.41 -14.31 -27.08
C TYR A 275 -17.17 -14.91 -28.48
N PRO A 276 -17.94 -14.55 -29.52
CA PRO A 276 -17.70 -15.09 -30.87
C PRO A 276 -16.35 -14.64 -31.45
N PHE A 277 -15.90 -13.43 -31.14
CA PHE A 277 -14.57 -12.96 -31.54
C PHE A 277 -13.44 -13.79 -30.86
N ALA A 278 -13.53 -13.99 -29.55
CA ALA A 278 -12.56 -14.79 -28.81
C ALA A 278 -12.57 -16.26 -29.25
N TYR A 279 -13.74 -16.85 -29.50
CA TYR A 279 -13.88 -18.22 -29.97
C TYR A 279 -13.31 -18.40 -31.38
N LYS A 280 -13.66 -17.51 -32.32
CA LYS A 280 -13.15 -17.55 -33.71
C LYS A 280 -11.62 -17.43 -33.76
N ASN A 281 -11.03 -16.64 -32.88
CA ASN A 281 -9.60 -16.36 -32.85
C ASN A 281 -8.84 -17.15 -31.74
N SER A 282 -9.47 -18.15 -31.14
CA SER A 282 -8.92 -18.88 -29.98
C SER A 282 -7.54 -19.47 -30.24
N LYS A 283 -7.30 -20.04 -31.43
CA LYS A 283 -5.99 -20.60 -31.81
C LYS A 283 -4.88 -19.56 -31.89
N TYR A 284 -5.19 -18.36 -32.42
CA TYR A 284 -4.23 -17.24 -32.51
C TYR A 284 -3.95 -16.65 -31.11
N ILE A 285 -4.97 -16.53 -30.27
CA ILE A 285 -4.84 -16.02 -28.89
C ILE A 285 -4.00 -17.00 -28.06
N LEU A 286 -4.23 -18.30 -28.18
CA LEU A 286 -3.43 -19.35 -27.52
C LEU A 286 -1.99 -19.35 -28.04
N GLY A 287 -1.78 -19.28 -29.35
CA GLY A 287 -0.45 -19.22 -29.95
C GLY A 287 0.36 -18.00 -29.49
N LEU A 288 -0.28 -16.83 -29.44
CA LEU A 288 0.36 -15.58 -28.93
C LEU A 288 0.75 -15.70 -27.44
N ASN A 289 -0.09 -16.32 -26.61
CA ASN A 289 0.23 -16.51 -25.19
C ASN A 289 1.38 -17.51 -24.99
N ILE A 290 1.41 -18.60 -25.75
CA ILE A 290 2.50 -19.57 -25.73
C ILE A 290 3.80 -18.91 -26.22
N LEU A 291 3.75 -18.13 -27.31
CA LEU A 291 4.91 -17.40 -27.83
C LEU A 291 5.45 -16.40 -26.81
N LYS A 292 4.60 -15.63 -26.14
CA LYS A 292 4.99 -14.74 -25.04
C LYS A 292 5.65 -15.52 -23.91
N PHE A 293 5.09 -16.64 -23.50
CA PHE A 293 5.68 -17.47 -22.44
C PHE A 293 7.10 -17.90 -22.79
N PHE A 294 7.36 -18.32 -24.02
CA PHE A 294 8.70 -18.67 -24.49
C PHE A 294 9.65 -17.47 -24.59
N ILE A 295 9.18 -16.29 -24.98
CA ILE A 295 9.99 -15.07 -25.04
C ILE A 295 10.42 -14.58 -23.64
N TYR A 296 9.59 -14.82 -22.62
CA TYR A 296 9.94 -14.45 -21.23
C TYR A 296 10.78 -15.51 -20.51
N LEU A 297 10.95 -16.68 -21.09
CA LEU A 297 11.75 -17.77 -20.52
C LEU A 297 13.19 -17.78 -21.05
N TYR A 298 13.46 -16.99 -22.10
CA TYR A 298 14.77 -16.71 -22.68
C TYR A 298 15.21 -15.26 -22.41
#